data_31d5e8b0ca2caf609a4d4d89ebb4b750
#
_entry.id   31d5e8b0ca2caf609a4d4d89ebb4b750
#
_cell.length_a   1.000
_cell.length_b   1.000
_cell.length_c   1.000
_cell.angle_alpha   90.00
_cell.angle_beta   90.00
_cell.angle_gamma   90.00
#
_symmetry.space_group_name_H-M   'P 1'
#
loop_
_entity.id
_entity.type
_entity.pdbx_description
1 polymer ?
#
loop_
_entity_poly.entity_id
_entity_poly.type
_entity_poly.pdbx_seq_one_letter_code
_entity_poly.pdbx_strand_id
1 'polypeptide(L)'
;MIATNINEVLEKLDFTDSIITDIKWENNLIDLALIVDYYWDIQEGKKETRMLKIIFRSCINADFHMTPNLIEIPDTEIQSYMLSWYTIVGFRKSDIEYKNLTCIEIFTTDYATPWLTVVSKGIQVDEID
;
A
#
# COMPACT_ATOMS: atom_id res chain seq x y z
N MET A 1 0.76 11.30 13.89
CA MET A 1 -0.34 10.62 13.18
C MET A 1 -0.94 11.57 12.16
N ILE A 2 -0.99 11.15 10.89
CA ILE A 2 -1.48 11.98 9.78
C ILE A 2 -2.96 11.69 9.52
N ALA A 3 -3.34 10.42 9.55
CA ALA A 3 -4.70 9.97 9.32
C ALA A 3 -5.03 8.82 10.26
N THR A 4 -6.27 8.77 10.74
CA THR A 4 -6.71 7.83 11.77
C THR A 4 -7.79 6.86 11.30
N ASN A 5 -8.30 7.04 10.09
CA ASN A 5 -9.32 6.17 9.52
C ASN A 5 -9.26 6.23 7.99
N ILE A 6 -9.97 5.33 7.32
CA ILE A 6 -9.91 5.22 5.86
C ILE A 6 -10.42 6.49 5.16
N ASN A 7 -11.42 7.16 5.69
CA ASN A 7 -11.95 8.37 5.07
C ASN A 7 -10.90 9.47 5.07
N GLU A 8 -10.19 9.66 6.20
CA GLU A 8 -9.09 10.62 6.26
C GLU A 8 -7.95 10.25 5.33
N VAL A 9 -7.61 8.96 5.22
CA VAL A 9 -6.56 8.50 4.32
C VAL A 9 -6.90 8.87 2.88
N LEU A 10 -8.10 8.54 2.42
CA LEU A 10 -8.52 8.81 1.04
C LEU A 10 -8.67 10.30 0.76
N GLU A 11 -9.01 11.10 1.76
CA GLU A 11 -9.23 12.54 1.63
C GLU A 11 -7.92 13.33 1.63
N LYS A 12 -6.98 12.96 2.49
CA LYS A 12 -5.76 13.73 2.72
C LYS A 12 -4.55 13.24 1.94
N LEU A 13 -4.54 11.99 1.51
CA LEU A 13 -3.37 11.34 0.92
C LEU A 13 -3.67 10.77 -0.45
N ASP A 14 -2.67 10.76 -1.31
CA ASP A 14 -2.71 10.11 -2.60
C ASP A 14 -1.44 9.28 -2.76
N PHE A 15 -1.57 7.97 -2.69
CA PHE A 15 -0.42 7.06 -2.75
C PHE A 15 0.02 6.72 -4.17
N THR A 16 -0.62 7.29 -5.20
CA THR A 16 -0.22 7.05 -6.59
C THR A 16 1.25 7.41 -6.79
N ASP A 17 1.99 6.54 -7.44
CA ASP A 17 3.42 6.65 -7.70
C ASP A 17 4.32 6.53 -6.46
N SER A 18 3.75 6.34 -5.28
CA SER A 18 4.53 6.06 -4.08
C SER A 18 5.12 4.66 -4.12
N ILE A 19 6.29 4.48 -3.52
CA ILE A 19 7.01 3.22 -3.56
C ILE A 19 6.93 2.54 -2.19
N ILE A 20 6.50 1.28 -2.18
CA ILE A 20 6.50 0.47 -0.95
C ILE A 20 7.93 0.01 -0.72
N THR A 21 8.51 0.38 0.41
CA THR A 21 9.91 0.06 0.73
C THR A 21 10.05 -1.03 1.78
N ASP A 22 9.02 -1.30 2.55
CA ASP A 22 9.07 -2.34 3.58
C ASP A 22 7.67 -2.80 3.96
N ILE A 23 7.58 -4.05 4.40
CA ILE A 23 6.35 -4.68 4.90
C ILE A 23 6.72 -5.44 6.16
N LYS A 24 5.96 -5.25 7.22
CA LYS A 24 6.21 -6.00 8.45
C LYS A 24 4.94 -6.19 9.25
N TRP A 25 4.90 -7.29 9.97
CA TRP A 25 3.89 -7.53 10.98
C TRP A 25 4.36 -6.94 12.30
N GLU A 26 3.44 -6.29 12.99
CA GLU A 26 3.70 -5.68 14.29
C GLU A 26 2.67 -6.14 15.30
N ASN A 27 2.93 -5.87 16.58
CA ASN A 27 2.00 -6.15 17.67
C ASN A 27 1.59 -7.62 17.70
N ASN A 28 2.58 -8.51 17.67
CA ASN A 28 2.38 -9.97 17.71
C ASN A 28 1.53 -10.50 16.55
N LEU A 29 1.78 -10.01 15.32
CA LEU A 29 1.07 -10.41 14.10
C LEU A 29 -0.38 -9.93 14.03
N ILE A 30 -0.73 -8.93 14.83
CA ILE A 30 -2.08 -8.36 14.82
C ILE A 30 -2.19 -7.24 13.78
N ASP A 31 -1.16 -6.41 13.67
CA ASP A 31 -1.15 -5.27 12.76
C ASP A 31 -0.20 -5.50 11.60
N LEU A 32 -0.63 -5.13 10.40
CA LEU A 32 0.24 -5.14 9.21
C LEU A 32 0.67 -3.72 8.90
N ALA A 33 1.97 -3.50 8.74
CA ALA A 33 2.52 -2.19 8.43
C ALA A 33 3.23 -2.18 7.09
N LEU A 34 2.97 -1.16 6.30
CA LEU A 34 3.69 -0.86 5.06
C LEU A 34 4.44 0.45 5.25
N ILE A 35 5.69 0.49 4.81
CA ILE A 35 6.47 1.72 4.75
C ILE A 35 6.50 2.16 3.30
N VAL A 36 6.14 3.41 3.05
CA VAL A 36 6.11 3.96 1.69
C VAL A 36 6.90 5.25 1.61
N ASP A 37 7.57 5.43 0.48
CA ASP A 37 8.16 6.70 0.09
C ASP A 37 7.06 7.49 -0.60
N TYR A 38 6.56 8.53 0.05
CA TYR A 38 5.35 9.22 -0.37
C TYR A 38 5.64 10.23 -1.48
N TYR A 39 5.48 9.80 -2.72
CA TYR A 39 5.82 10.59 -3.91
C TYR A 39 4.96 11.84 -4.08
N TRP A 40 3.69 11.83 -3.60
CA TRP A 40 2.78 12.96 -3.79
C TRP A 40 3.30 14.27 -3.18
N ASP A 41 4.24 14.20 -2.22
CA ASP A 41 4.90 15.39 -1.70
C ASP A 41 5.58 16.20 -2.80
N ILE A 42 6.19 15.53 -3.77
CA ILE A 42 6.81 16.20 -4.92
C ILE A 42 5.75 16.87 -5.80
N GLN A 43 4.61 16.22 -6.00
CA GLN A 43 3.51 16.79 -6.78
C GLN A 43 2.92 18.03 -6.11
N GLU A 44 2.97 18.09 -4.78
CA GLU A 44 2.50 19.26 -4.01
C GLU A 44 3.55 20.37 -3.89
N GLY A 45 4.70 20.21 -4.53
CA GLY A 45 5.75 21.23 -4.57
C GLY A 45 6.80 21.15 -3.49
N LYS A 46 6.81 20.10 -2.69
CA LYS A 46 7.85 19.86 -1.70
C LYS A 46 9.13 19.39 -2.38
N LYS A 47 10.27 19.67 -1.77
CA LYS A 47 11.58 19.30 -2.33
C LYS A 47 11.94 17.85 -2.08
N GLU A 48 11.42 17.27 -1.01
CA GLU A 48 11.73 15.93 -0.57
C GLU A 48 10.44 15.19 -0.22
N THR A 49 10.47 13.86 -0.36
CA THR A 49 9.36 13.01 0.04
C THR A 49 9.48 12.63 1.51
N ARG A 50 8.34 12.42 2.14
CA ARG A 50 8.29 11.84 3.50
C ARG A 50 8.21 10.34 3.40
N MET A 51 8.73 9.67 4.42
CA MET A 51 8.45 8.25 4.62
C MET A 51 7.21 8.13 5.49
N LEU A 52 6.21 7.42 5.01
CA LEU A 52 4.96 7.21 5.71
C LEU A 52 4.81 5.75 6.07
N LYS A 53 4.20 5.50 7.23
CA LYS A 53 3.88 4.15 7.70
C LYS A 53 2.37 3.98 7.68
N ILE A 54 1.90 3.06 6.85
CA ILE A 54 0.49 2.68 6.78
C ILE A 54 0.29 1.48 7.69
N ILE A 55 -0.54 1.62 8.70
CA ILE A 55 -0.80 0.55 9.67
C ILE A 55 -2.23 0.06 9.50
N PHE A 56 -2.38 -1.20 9.14
CA PHE A 56 -3.66 -1.88 9.10
C PHE A 56 -3.90 -2.53 10.46
N ARG A 57 -4.72 -1.89 11.27
CA ARG A 57 -4.99 -2.31 12.65
C ARG A 57 -5.89 -3.53 12.71
N SER A 58 -5.53 -4.49 13.52
CA SER A 58 -6.26 -5.76 13.66
C SER A 58 -6.53 -6.36 12.29
N CYS A 59 -5.46 -6.66 11.57
CA CYS A 59 -5.52 -7.23 10.24
C CYS A 59 -6.03 -8.66 10.32
N ILE A 60 -7.19 -8.90 9.73
CA ILE A 60 -7.83 -10.21 9.74
C ILE A 60 -7.39 -11.05 8.56
N ASN A 61 -7.16 -10.39 7.41
CA ASN A 61 -6.71 -11.06 6.21
C ASN A 61 -5.78 -10.14 5.42
N ALA A 62 -4.70 -10.71 4.91
CA ALA A 62 -3.80 -10.05 3.99
C ALA A 62 -3.49 -11.03 2.86
N ASP A 63 -3.94 -10.72 1.67
CA ASP A 63 -3.78 -11.58 0.49
C ASP A 63 -2.83 -10.89 -0.48
N PHE A 64 -1.63 -11.48 -0.64
CA PHE A 64 -0.58 -10.96 -1.51
C PHE A 64 -0.59 -11.71 -2.85
N HIS A 65 -0.65 -10.95 -3.94
CA HIS A 65 -0.45 -11.47 -5.30
C HIS A 65 0.85 -10.87 -5.84
N MET A 66 1.94 -11.59 -5.58
CA MET A 66 3.30 -11.05 -5.73
C MET A 66 3.76 -10.88 -7.17
N THR A 67 3.23 -11.65 -8.12
CA THR A 67 3.82 -11.63 -9.45
C THR A 67 2.84 -11.78 -10.58
N PRO A 68 3.05 -11.01 -11.67
CA PRO A 68 2.61 -11.46 -12.97
C PRO A 68 3.38 -12.74 -13.34
N ASN A 69 2.96 -13.41 -14.40
CA ASN A 69 3.57 -14.66 -14.87
C ASN A 69 5.06 -14.45 -15.20
N LEU A 70 5.95 -14.97 -14.35
CA LEU A 70 7.40 -14.84 -14.52
C LEU A 70 7.92 -15.48 -15.81
N ILE A 71 7.21 -16.45 -16.36
CA ILE A 71 7.61 -17.14 -17.60
C ILE A 71 7.59 -16.19 -18.79
N GLU A 72 6.74 -15.18 -18.76
CA GLU A 72 6.59 -14.20 -19.84
C GLU A 72 7.58 -13.05 -19.75
N ILE A 73 8.35 -12.95 -18.66
CA ILE A 73 9.31 -11.88 -18.45
C ILE A 73 10.69 -12.34 -18.91
N PRO A 74 11.33 -11.63 -19.87
CA PRO A 74 12.69 -11.97 -20.26
C PRO A 74 13.67 -11.84 -19.09
N ASP A 75 14.61 -12.77 -18.96
CA ASP A 75 15.61 -12.77 -17.88
C ASP A 75 16.36 -11.45 -17.78
N THR A 76 16.61 -10.80 -18.91
CA THR A 76 17.32 -9.53 -18.96
C THR A 76 16.53 -8.35 -18.41
N GLU A 77 15.20 -8.52 -18.27
CA GLU A 77 14.30 -7.45 -17.82
C GLU A 77 13.73 -7.68 -16.42
N ILE A 78 14.01 -8.83 -15.80
CA ILE A 78 13.45 -9.17 -14.50
C ILE A 78 13.74 -8.08 -13.45
N GLN A 79 14.96 -7.57 -13.41
CA GLN A 79 15.33 -6.55 -12.43
C GLN A 79 14.54 -5.25 -12.62
N SER A 80 14.32 -4.84 -13.86
CA SER A 80 13.52 -3.66 -14.16
C SER A 80 12.07 -3.83 -13.73
N TYR A 81 11.51 -5.03 -13.98
CA TYR A 81 10.16 -5.35 -13.50
C TYR A 81 10.08 -5.34 -11.97
N MET A 82 11.08 -5.90 -11.29
CA MET A 82 11.12 -5.93 -9.83
C MET A 82 11.12 -4.52 -9.23
N LEU A 83 11.80 -3.58 -9.86
CA LEU A 83 11.83 -2.19 -9.40
C LEU A 83 10.46 -1.51 -9.47
N SER A 84 9.61 -1.93 -10.43
CA SER A 84 8.27 -1.36 -10.60
C SER A 84 7.18 -2.11 -9.82
N TRP A 85 7.46 -3.32 -9.32
CA TRP A 85 6.44 -4.13 -8.64
C TRP A 85 5.91 -3.50 -7.36
N TYR A 86 6.66 -2.62 -6.75
CA TYR A 86 6.31 -2.00 -5.48
C TYR A 86 5.92 -0.53 -5.61
N THR A 87 5.80 -0.03 -6.85
CA THR A 87 5.27 1.30 -7.12
C THR A 87 3.75 1.22 -7.15
N ILE A 88 3.10 1.98 -6.29
CA ILE A 88 1.64 1.95 -6.19
C ILE A 88 1.04 2.67 -7.39
N VAL A 89 0.15 2.00 -8.13
CA VAL A 89 -0.63 2.61 -9.21
C VAL A 89 -2.08 2.84 -8.81
N GLY A 90 -2.53 2.21 -7.74
CA GLY A 90 -3.87 2.41 -7.20
C GLY A 90 -3.95 2.01 -5.74
N PHE A 91 -4.71 2.77 -4.98
CA PHE A 91 -5.00 2.49 -3.57
C PHE A 91 -6.45 2.84 -3.35
N ARG A 92 -7.28 1.84 -3.08
CA ARG A 92 -8.71 2.08 -2.98
C ARG A 92 -9.38 1.21 -1.92
N LYS A 93 -10.53 1.71 -1.44
CA LYS A 93 -11.42 0.93 -0.59
C LYS A 93 -12.26 0.04 -1.49
N SER A 94 -12.31 -1.25 -1.18
CA SER A 94 -13.17 -2.20 -1.89
C SER A 94 -14.65 -1.94 -1.58
N ASP A 95 -15.52 -2.20 -2.55
CA ASP A 95 -16.97 -2.11 -2.36
C ASP A 95 -17.52 -3.24 -1.49
N ILE A 96 -16.71 -4.27 -1.22
CA ILE A 96 -17.14 -5.38 -0.37
C ILE A 96 -17.18 -4.90 1.07
N GLU A 97 -18.35 -4.95 1.68
CA GLU A 97 -18.52 -4.59 3.08
C GLU A 97 -18.51 -5.82 3.96
N TYR A 98 -17.62 -5.80 4.93
CA TYR A 98 -17.61 -6.76 6.02
C TYR A 98 -18.03 -6.01 7.29
N LYS A 99 -18.72 -6.64 8.20
CA LYS A 99 -19.19 -6.04 9.46
C LYS A 99 -18.08 -5.26 10.16
N ASN A 100 -18.15 -3.92 10.17
CA ASN A 100 -17.19 -3.04 10.83
C ASN A 100 -15.73 -3.24 10.40
N LEU A 101 -15.51 -3.89 9.25
CA LEU A 101 -14.19 -4.12 8.70
C LEU A 101 -14.00 -3.31 7.45
N THR A 102 -12.76 -2.92 7.20
CA THR A 102 -12.37 -2.19 5.99
C THR A 102 -11.56 -3.09 5.09
N CYS A 103 -11.92 -3.15 3.82
CA CYS A 103 -11.17 -3.88 2.80
C CYS A 103 -10.47 -2.88 1.89
N ILE A 104 -9.15 -2.95 1.84
CA ILE A 104 -8.31 -2.06 1.02
C ILE A 104 -7.62 -2.88 -0.04
N GLU A 105 -7.61 -2.36 -1.27
CA GLU A 105 -6.91 -2.96 -2.39
C GLU A 105 -5.79 -2.03 -2.85
N ILE A 106 -4.56 -2.57 -2.94
CA ILE A 106 -3.38 -1.84 -3.39
C ILE A 106 -2.89 -2.48 -4.69
N PHE A 107 -2.81 -1.66 -5.74
CA PHE A 107 -2.39 -2.11 -7.07
C PHE A 107 -1.00 -1.58 -7.37
N THR A 108 -0.12 -2.42 -7.91
CA THR A 108 1.26 -2.03 -8.24
C THR A 108 1.66 -2.27 -9.68
N THR A 109 1.09 -3.28 -10.34
CA THR A 109 1.47 -3.61 -11.72
C THR A 109 0.38 -3.28 -12.71
N ASP A 110 -0.86 -3.45 -12.32
CA ASP A 110 -2.02 -3.16 -13.16
C ASP A 110 -3.22 -2.84 -12.25
N TYR A 111 -4.35 -2.51 -12.86
CA TYR A 111 -5.57 -2.18 -12.14
C TYR A 111 -6.55 -3.35 -12.04
N ALA A 112 -6.18 -4.52 -12.57
CA ALA A 112 -7.09 -5.66 -12.61
C ALA A 112 -6.96 -6.56 -11.38
N THR A 113 -5.71 -6.82 -10.95
CA THR A 113 -5.46 -7.68 -9.80
C THR A 113 -4.65 -6.91 -8.75
N PRO A 114 -5.21 -6.71 -7.55
CA PRO A 114 -4.45 -6.04 -6.50
C PRO A 114 -3.22 -6.85 -6.10
N TRP A 115 -2.10 -6.15 -5.88
CA TRP A 115 -0.91 -6.75 -5.29
C TRP A 115 -1.17 -7.19 -3.86
N LEU A 116 -1.94 -6.39 -3.13
CA LEU A 116 -2.31 -6.68 -1.74
C LEU A 116 -3.77 -6.33 -1.51
N THR A 117 -4.52 -7.27 -0.96
CA THR A 117 -5.86 -7.03 -0.44
C THR A 117 -5.82 -7.23 1.07
N VAL A 118 -6.21 -6.22 1.82
CA VAL A 118 -6.17 -6.24 3.29
C VAL A 118 -7.56 -6.04 3.84
N VAL A 119 -7.96 -6.90 4.77
CA VAL A 119 -9.18 -6.72 5.57
C VAL A 119 -8.75 -6.48 7.00
N SER A 120 -9.10 -5.32 7.55
CA SER A 120 -8.69 -4.91 8.89
C SER A 120 -9.80 -4.14 9.59
N LYS A 121 -9.68 -3.97 10.91
CA LYS A 121 -10.62 -3.16 11.67
C LYS A 121 -10.41 -1.68 11.47
N GLY A 122 -9.20 -1.26 11.16
CA GLY A 122 -8.90 0.14 10.98
C GLY A 122 -7.61 0.35 10.22
N ILE A 123 -7.38 1.59 9.83
CA ILE A 123 -6.18 2.02 9.14
C ILE A 123 -5.72 3.33 9.76
N GLN A 124 -4.41 3.48 9.85
CA GLN A 124 -3.79 4.67 10.40
C GLN A 124 -2.52 4.95 9.60
N VAL A 125 -2.20 6.21 9.39
CA VAL A 125 -0.97 6.61 8.70
C VAL A 125 -0.18 7.54 9.61
N ASP A 126 1.09 7.21 9.79
CA ASP A 126 2.04 7.97 10.58
C ASP A 126 3.21 8.43 9.71
N GLU A 127 3.77 9.57 10.03
CA GLU A 127 5.03 10.00 9.44
C GLU A 127 6.19 9.34 10.21
N ILE A 128 7.20 8.88 9.49
CA ILE A 128 8.40 8.28 10.08
C ILE A 128 9.52 9.29 10.00
N ASP A 129 10.15 9.54 11.12
CA ASP A 129 11.32 10.42 11.19
C ASP A 129 12.60 9.73 10.72
#